data_31431452840b4a528fda80a6356ef8ed
#
_entry.id   31431452840b4a528fda80a6356ef8ed
#
_cell.length_a   1.000
_cell.length_b   1.000
_cell.length_c   1.000
_cell.angle_alpha   90.00
_cell.angle_beta   90.00
_cell.angle_gamma   90.00
#
_symmetry.space_group_name_H-M   'P 1'
#
loop_
_entity.id
_entity.type
_entity.pdbx_description
1 polymer ?
#
loop_
_entity_poly.entity_id
_entity_poly.type
_entity_poly.pdbx_seq_one_letter_code
_entity_poly.pdbx_strand_id
1 'polypeptide(L)'
;FKEQVNAETNEIEKYKDITKKYVSEAHLVLYVMNSTNPIKESHREDLEWLFKTLNLLPRTVFVLSRFDEVADVEDEKEFNSAFDVKKQNVVSRLTDILGLDSASRACLSVVAVAANPFDMGIEHWLSNMDTFRLLSHIDSLQTATAEKIKNNGGLESIANETKRTIIREILTKQLPVDIDTTKQLEAEV
;
A
#
# COMPACT_ATOMS: atom_id res chain seq x y z
N PHE A 1 25.29 25.90 6.34
CA PHE A 1 25.04 24.52 6.86
C PHE A 1 23.68 24.40 7.57
N LYS A 2 23.32 25.31 8.49
CA LYS A 2 22.01 25.31 9.17
C LYS A 2 20.84 25.61 8.22
N GLU A 3 21.00 26.46 7.24
CA GLU A 3 19.96 26.80 6.25
C GLU A 3 19.71 25.65 5.26
N GLN A 4 20.74 24.92 4.84
CA GLN A 4 20.58 23.72 4.00
C GLN A 4 19.88 22.59 4.75
N VAL A 5 20.24 22.33 6.00
CA VAL A 5 19.56 21.31 6.83
C VAL A 5 18.09 21.65 7.05
N ASN A 6 17.74 22.93 7.24
CA ASN A 6 16.34 23.35 7.37
C ASN A 6 15.55 23.20 6.06
N ALA A 7 16.17 23.46 4.90
CA ALA A 7 15.53 23.28 3.60
C ALA A 7 15.22 21.79 3.32
N GLU A 8 16.19 20.90 3.55
CA GLU A 8 16.01 19.45 3.42
C GLU A 8 14.95 18.91 4.40
N THR A 9 14.91 19.39 5.64
CA THR A 9 13.91 19.00 6.64
C THR A 9 12.50 19.44 6.21
N ASN A 10 12.35 20.66 5.72
CA ASN A 10 11.07 21.18 5.23
C ASN A 10 10.57 20.43 3.98
N GLU A 11 11.46 20.02 3.08
CA GLU A 11 11.08 19.18 1.93
C GLU A 11 10.61 17.80 2.37
N ILE A 12 11.31 17.16 3.31
CA ILE A 12 10.92 15.85 3.86
C ILE A 12 9.56 15.93 4.55
N GLU A 13 9.29 16.98 5.35
CA GLU A 13 7.99 17.19 5.99
C GLU A 13 6.89 17.41 4.94
N LYS A 14 7.13 18.20 3.91
CA LYS A 14 6.20 18.40 2.81
C LYS A 14 5.85 17.12 2.06
N TYR A 15 6.85 16.26 1.79
CA TYR A 15 6.60 14.96 1.19
C TYR A 15 5.82 14.02 2.11
N LYS A 16 6.09 14.03 3.40
CA LYS A 16 5.31 13.28 4.40
C LYS A 16 3.84 13.72 4.41
N ASP A 17 3.56 15.00 4.39
CA ASP A 17 2.18 15.51 4.41
C ASP A 17 1.43 15.20 3.12
N ILE A 18 2.10 15.28 1.96
CA ILE A 18 1.54 14.86 0.68
C ILE A 18 1.22 13.36 0.71
N THR A 19 2.17 12.54 1.16
CA THR A 19 1.98 11.09 1.29
C THR A 19 0.83 10.77 2.25
N LYS A 20 0.76 11.44 3.39
CA LYS A 20 -0.34 11.28 4.37
C LYS A 20 -1.70 11.50 3.73
N LYS A 21 -1.86 12.56 2.94
CA LYS A 21 -3.12 12.87 2.27
C LYS A 21 -3.53 11.77 1.30
N TYR A 22 -2.63 11.37 0.40
CA TYR A 22 -2.96 10.34 -0.59
C TYR A 22 -3.20 8.96 0.02
N VAL A 23 -2.41 8.58 1.02
CA VAL A 23 -2.55 7.28 1.69
C VAL A 23 -3.86 7.21 2.49
N SER A 24 -4.29 8.30 3.14
CA SER A 24 -5.56 8.31 3.89
C SER A 24 -6.79 8.13 2.99
N GLU A 25 -6.71 8.56 1.73
CA GLU A 25 -7.77 8.44 0.73
C GLU A 25 -7.69 7.14 -0.09
N ALA A 26 -6.66 6.31 0.11
CA ALA A 26 -6.45 5.09 -0.65
C ALA A 26 -7.54 4.05 -0.39
N HIS A 27 -8.11 3.49 -1.46
CA HIS A 27 -9.09 2.40 -1.38
C HIS A 27 -8.46 1.03 -1.15
N LEU A 28 -7.20 0.88 -1.57
CA LEU A 28 -6.36 -0.28 -1.37
C LEU A 28 -4.94 0.18 -1.06
N VAL A 29 -4.31 -0.46 -0.10
CA VAL A 29 -2.91 -0.24 0.26
C VAL A 29 -2.12 -1.52 0.03
N LEU A 30 -1.07 -1.44 -0.76
CA LEU A 30 -0.07 -2.49 -0.86
C LEU A 30 1.12 -2.10 0.01
N TYR A 31 1.27 -2.75 1.15
CA TYR A 31 2.41 -2.54 2.03
C TYR A 31 3.53 -3.50 1.66
N VAL A 32 4.47 -3.02 0.86
CA VAL A 32 5.56 -3.84 0.29
C VAL A 32 6.75 -3.89 1.25
N MET A 33 7.20 -5.09 1.56
CA MET A 33 8.29 -5.37 2.49
C MET A 33 9.33 -6.29 1.84
N ASN A 34 10.59 -6.15 2.26
CA ASN A 34 11.61 -7.14 1.90
C ASN A 34 11.37 -8.45 2.68
N SER A 35 11.39 -9.58 2.00
CA SER A 35 11.11 -10.91 2.56
C SER A 35 12.14 -11.36 3.59
N THR A 36 13.38 -10.88 3.51
CA THR A 36 14.45 -11.27 4.45
C THR A 36 14.15 -10.72 5.85
N ASN A 37 13.77 -9.43 5.97
CA ASN A 37 13.44 -8.78 7.24
C ASN A 37 12.25 -7.82 7.05
N PRO A 38 11.02 -8.36 7.03
CA PRO A 38 9.84 -7.63 6.58
C PRO A 38 9.41 -6.49 7.51
N ILE A 39 9.45 -6.70 8.82
CA ILE A 39 9.02 -5.69 9.80
C ILE A 39 10.16 -5.43 10.79
N LYS A 40 10.67 -4.20 10.76
CA LYS A 40 11.71 -3.72 11.67
C LYS A 40 11.07 -2.87 12.78
N GLU A 41 11.73 -2.79 13.91
CA GLU A 41 11.30 -1.92 15.02
C GLU A 41 11.22 -0.44 14.61
N SER A 42 12.11 -0.01 13.72
CA SER A 42 12.08 1.37 13.17
C SER A 42 10.83 1.70 12.37
N HIS A 43 10.02 0.72 11.98
CA HIS A 43 8.75 0.93 11.28
C HIS A 43 7.56 1.09 12.23
N ARG A 44 7.75 0.97 13.55
CA ARG A 44 6.66 0.96 14.54
C ARG A 44 5.77 2.19 14.42
N GLU A 45 6.36 3.37 14.44
CA GLU A 45 5.61 4.64 14.39
C GLU A 45 4.78 4.78 13.11
N ASP A 46 5.37 4.41 11.96
CA ASP A 46 4.69 4.45 10.67
C ASP A 46 3.53 3.43 10.61
N LEU A 47 3.74 2.22 11.15
CA LEU A 47 2.71 1.18 11.20
C LEU A 47 1.56 1.57 12.14
N GLU A 48 1.86 2.13 13.31
CA GLU A 48 0.84 2.62 14.22
C GLU A 48 0.03 3.77 13.61
N TRP A 49 0.71 4.68 12.94
CA TRP A 49 0.03 5.77 12.26
C TRP A 49 -0.87 5.27 11.11
N LEU A 50 -0.37 4.40 10.22
CA LEU A 50 -1.15 3.84 9.10
C LEU A 50 -2.36 3.02 9.59
N PHE A 51 -2.17 2.19 10.60
CA PHE A 51 -3.14 1.15 10.94
C PHE A 51 -3.98 1.46 12.16
N LYS A 52 -3.48 2.26 13.12
CA LYS A 52 -4.29 2.75 14.26
C LYS A 52 -4.93 4.11 13.96
N THR A 53 -4.14 5.08 13.45
CA THR A 53 -4.64 6.45 13.25
C THR A 53 -5.49 6.56 11.98
N LEU A 54 -5.02 6.03 10.84
CA LEU A 54 -5.75 6.09 9.57
C LEU A 54 -6.68 4.90 9.34
N ASN A 55 -6.63 3.88 10.20
CA ASN A 55 -7.46 2.67 10.12
C ASN A 55 -7.43 1.98 8.73
N LEU A 56 -6.25 1.87 8.12
CA LEU A 56 -6.10 1.31 6.78
C LEU A 56 -5.95 -0.21 6.75
N LEU A 57 -5.82 -0.87 7.91
CA LEU A 57 -5.60 -2.31 8.01
C LEU A 57 -6.63 -3.16 7.23
N PRO A 58 -7.95 -2.85 7.25
CA PRO A 58 -8.95 -3.62 6.51
C PRO A 58 -8.73 -3.61 4.99
N ARG A 59 -8.12 -2.55 4.45
CA ARG A 59 -7.88 -2.36 3.01
C ARG A 59 -6.42 -2.57 2.61
N THR A 60 -5.60 -3.19 3.48
CA THR A 60 -4.18 -3.44 3.23
C THR A 60 -3.91 -4.89 2.85
N VAL A 61 -3.05 -5.07 1.83
CA VAL A 61 -2.37 -6.33 1.53
C VAL A 61 -0.89 -6.15 1.84
N PHE A 62 -0.35 -7.01 2.69
CA PHE A 62 1.07 -7.06 3.01
C PHE A 62 1.80 -7.93 1.98
N VAL A 63 2.78 -7.36 1.31
CA VAL A 63 3.49 -8.01 0.21
C VAL A 63 4.93 -8.27 0.61
N LEU A 64 5.31 -9.53 0.72
CA LEU A 64 6.69 -9.97 0.86
C LEU A 64 7.31 -9.99 -0.54
N SER A 65 8.11 -8.98 -0.85
CA SER A 65 8.78 -8.86 -2.16
C SER A 65 10.15 -9.55 -2.17
N ARG A 66 10.64 -9.87 -3.37
CA ARG A 66 11.92 -10.57 -3.56
C ARG A 66 11.96 -11.88 -2.79
N PHE A 67 10.90 -12.67 -2.92
CA PHE A 67 10.77 -13.90 -2.16
C PHE A 67 11.73 -15.01 -2.65
N ASP A 68 12.21 -14.89 -3.86
CA ASP A 68 13.30 -15.67 -4.46
C ASP A 68 14.65 -15.56 -3.71
N GLU A 69 14.82 -14.54 -2.86
CA GLU A 69 15.97 -14.45 -1.94
C GLU A 69 15.82 -15.32 -0.67
N VAL A 70 14.64 -15.88 -0.43
CA VAL A 70 14.29 -16.58 0.82
C VAL A 70 13.99 -18.05 0.58
N ALA A 71 13.47 -18.40 -0.61
CA ALA A 71 13.09 -19.74 -0.98
C ALA A 71 13.30 -19.96 -2.47
N ASP A 72 13.48 -21.22 -2.86
CA ASP A 72 13.46 -21.61 -4.26
C ASP A 72 12.03 -21.48 -4.82
N VAL A 73 11.87 -20.60 -5.81
CA VAL A 73 10.58 -20.34 -6.46
C VAL A 73 10.18 -21.45 -7.44
N GLU A 74 11.09 -22.34 -7.81
CA GLU A 74 10.83 -23.52 -8.62
C GLU A 74 10.36 -24.71 -7.76
N ASP A 75 10.68 -24.75 -6.46
CA ASP A 75 10.18 -25.75 -5.51
C ASP A 75 8.97 -25.22 -4.73
N GLU A 76 7.77 -25.59 -5.17
CA GLU A 76 6.52 -25.18 -4.53
C GLU A 76 6.43 -25.56 -3.05
N LYS A 77 7.04 -26.67 -2.63
CA LYS A 77 7.00 -27.10 -1.22
C LYS A 77 7.91 -26.23 -0.37
N GLU A 78 9.11 -25.95 -0.86
CA GLU A 78 10.04 -25.05 -0.19
C GLU A 78 9.45 -23.65 -0.10
N PHE A 79 8.92 -23.12 -1.23
CA PHE A 79 8.25 -21.82 -1.26
C PHE A 79 7.13 -21.73 -0.22
N ASN A 80 6.21 -22.68 -0.20
CA ASN A 80 5.06 -22.66 0.73
C ASN A 80 5.52 -22.78 2.19
N SER A 81 6.50 -23.64 2.48
CA SER A 81 7.04 -23.78 3.84
C SER A 81 7.70 -22.48 4.33
N ALA A 82 8.52 -21.85 3.50
CA ALA A 82 9.16 -20.59 3.80
C ALA A 82 8.12 -19.45 3.94
N PHE A 83 7.11 -19.43 3.08
CA PHE A 83 6.03 -18.46 3.13
C PHE A 83 5.24 -18.56 4.44
N ASP A 84 4.86 -19.75 4.88
CA ASP A 84 4.14 -19.94 6.14
C ASP A 84 4.93 -19.40 7.33
N VAL A 85 6.23 -19.67 7.40
CA VAL A 85 7.10 -19.14 8.45
C VAL A 85 7.16 -17.60 8.40
N LYS A 86 7.35 -17.02 7.23
CA LYS A 86 7.44 -15.55 7.07
C LYS A 86 6.10 -14.89 7.35
N LYS A 87 5.01 -15.45 6.90
CA LYS A 87 3.65 -14.98 7.18
C LYS A 87 3.37 -14.96 8.68
N GLN A 88 3.69 -16.03 9.39
CA GLN A 88 3.51 -16.09 10.85
C GLN A 88 4.35 -15.02 11.56
N ASN A 89 5.59 -14.79 11.13
CA ASN A 89 6.44 -13.74 11.67
C ASN A 89 5.84 -12.34 11.45
N VAL A 90 5.34 -12.06 10.26
CA VAL A 90 4.66 -10.77 9.95
C VAL A 90 3.42 -10.60 10.84
N VAL A 91 2.56 -11.61 10.89
CA VAL A 91 1.34 -11.59 11.72
C VAL A 91 1.65 -11.37 13.18
N SER A 92 2.64 -12.09 13.73
CA SER A 92 3.06 -11.93 15.13
C SER A 92 3.56 -10.52 15.41
N ARG A 93 4.46 -9.99 14.59
CA ARG A 93 5.01 -8.64 14.78
C ARG A 93 3.96 -7.54 14.63
N LEU A 94 3.06 -7.66 13.65
CA LEU A 94 1.93 -6.74 13.53
C LEU A 94 1.00 -6.81 14.75
N THR A 95 0.77 -8.01 15.27
CA THR A 95 -0.03 -8.20 16.50
C THR A 95 0.61 -7.50 17.68
N ASP A 96 1.93 -7.65 17.87
CA ASP A 96 2.66 -7.03 18.97
C ASP A 96 2.70 -5.50 18.88
N ILE A 97 2.89 -4.95 17.66
CA ILE A 97 2.94 -3.50 17.43
C ILE A 97 1.55 -2.87 17.56
N LEU A 98 0.53 -3.48 16.95
CA LEU A 98 -0.79 -2.88 16.81
C LEU A 98 -1.77 -3.32 17.90
N GLY A 99 -1.46 -4.37 18.67
CA GLY A 99 -2.35 -4.93 19.67
C GLY A 99 -3.58 -5.63 19.05
N LEU A 100 -3.38 -6.40 17.95
CA LEU A 100 -4.48 -7.00 17.21
C LEU A 100 -5.15 -8.15 17.97
N ASP A 101 -6.46 -8.16 17.97
CA ASP A 101 -7.26 -9.28 18.45
C ASP A 101 -7.26 -10.46 17.44
N SER A 102 -7.88 -11.58 17.84
CA SER A 102 -7.93 -12.78 17.01
C SER A 102 -8.67 -12.57 15.69
N ALA A 103 -9.73 -11.75 15.68
CA ALA A 103 -10.52 -11.48 14.50
C ALA A 103 -9.72 -10.62 13.50
N SER A 104 -9.07 -9.56 13.98
CA SER A 104 -8.20 -8.69 13.15
C SER A 104 -7.02 -9.45 12.57
N ARG A 105 -6.39 -10.36 13.36
CA ARG A 105 -5.31 -11.24 12.86
C ARG A 105 -5.77 -12.15 11.73
N ALA A 106 -6.96 -12.75 11.86
CA ALA A 106 -7.52 -13.62 10.83
C ALA A 106 -7.82 -12.90 9.51
N CYS A 107 -8.05 -11.59 9.56
CA CYS A 107 -8.33 -10.74 8.39
C CYS A 107 -7.08 -10.19 7.71
N LEU A 108 -5.85 -10.43 8.25
CA LEU A 108 -4.62 -9.99 7.62
C LEU A 108 -4.38 -10.73 6.31
N SER A 109 -4.18 -9.99 5.25
CA SER A 109 -3.81 -10.51 3.94
C SER A 109 -2.31 -10.35 3.74
N VAL A 110 -1.58 -11.46 3.66
CA VAL A 110 -0.14 -11.49 3.42
C VAL A 110 0.11 -12.36 2.20
N VAL A 111 0.90 -11.87 1.26
CA VAL A 111 1.31 -12.60 0.04
C VAL A 111 2.82 -12.49 -0.16
N ALA A 112 3.39 -13.45 -0.87
CA ALA A 112 4.80 -13.43 -1.27
C ALA A 112 4.90 -13.36 -2.79
N VAL A 113 5.83 -12.54 -3.29
CA VAL A 113 6.07 -12.38 -4.72
C VAL A 113 7.57 -12.24 -5.02
N ALA A 114 7.98 -12.79 -6.17
CA ALA A 114 9.27 -12.55 -6.77
C ALA A 114 9.07 -11.73 -8.07
N ALA A 115 9.19 -10.41 -7.98
CA ALA A 115 8.89 -9.52 -9.11
C ALA A 115 9.90 -9.63 -10.28
N ASN A 116 11.07 -10.17 -10.02
CA ASN A 116 12.11 -10.43 -11.02
C ASN A 116 12.88 -11.70 -10.65
N PRO A 117 12.23 -12.88 -10.76
CA PRO A 117 12.87 -14.14 -10.38
C PRO A 117 14.23 -14.30 -11.04
N PHE A 118 15.23 -14.73 -10.28
CA PHE A 118 16.61 -14.94 -10.73
C PHE A 118 17.29 -13.72 -11.36
N ASP A 119 16.77 -12.52 -11.13
CA ASP A 119 17.29 -11.25 -11.64
C ASP A 119 17.46 -11.20 -13.19
N MET A 120 16.59 -11.93 -13.91
CA MET A 120 16.66 -12.06 -15.37
C MET A 120 16.26 -10.79 -16.14
N GLY A 121 15.60 -9.86 -15.47
CA GLY A 121 15.16 -8.60 -16.06
C GLY A 121 13.85 -8.65 -16.82
N ILE A 122 13.30 -7.46 -17.06
CA ILE A 122 11.94 -7.31 -17.61
C ILE A 122 11.82 -7.85 -19.04
N GLU A 123 12.83 -7.67 -19.88
CA GLU A 123 12.78 -8.11 -21.29
C GLU A 123 12.70 -9.63 -21.40
N HIS A 124 13.44 -10.34 -20.53
CA HIS A 124 13.36 -11.80 -20.45
C HIS A 124 11.95 -12.24 -20.09
N TRP A 125 11.37 -11.65 -19.05
CA TRP A 125 10.06 -12.04 -18.54
C TRP A 125 8.90 -11.66 -19.45
N LEU A 126 9.00 -10.54 -20.18
CA LEU A 126 8.02 -10.19 -21.21
C LEU A 126 7.96 -11.23 -22.34
N SER A 127 9.08 -11.90 -22.62
CA SER A 127 9.15 -12.97 -23.61
C SER A 127 8.76 -14.34 -23.05
N ASN A 128 8.65 -14.49 -21.73
CA ASN A 128 8.39 -15.76 -21.02
C ASN A 128 7.28 -15.59 -19.95
N MET A 129 6.16 -14.97 -20.32
CA MET A 129 5.10 -14.57 -19.40
C MET A 129 4.48 -15.72 -18.60
N ASP A 130 4.31 -16.89 -19.20
CA ASP A 130 3.71 -18.05 -18.52
C ASP A 130 4.64 -18.56 -17.40
N THR A 131 5.92 -18.67 -17.69
CA THR A 131 6.94 -19.02 -16.67
C THR A 131 7.06 -17.94 -15.60
N PHE A 132 7.02 -16.66 -16.00
CA PHE A 132 7.00 -15.55 -15.05
C PHE A 132 5.84 -15.64 -14.08
N ARG A 133 4.62 -15.86 -14.55
CA ARG A 133 3.43 -15.97 -13.68
C ARG A 133 3.58 -17.10 -12.67
N LEU A 134 4.13 -18.24 -13.09
CA LEU A 134 4.38 -19.36 -12.21
C LEU A 134 5.40 -19.02 -11.12
N LEU A 135 6.57 -18.52 -11.51
CA LEU A 135 7.70 -18.30 -10.60
C LEU A 135 7.57 -17.03 -9.76
N SER A 136 6.89 -16.03 -10.28
CA SER A 136 6.69 -14.76 -9.56
C SER A 136 5.62 -14.82 -8.49
N HIS A 137 4.71 -15.79 -8.53
CA HIS A 137 3.52 -15.87 -7.70
C HIS A 137 2.64 -14.60 -7.74
N ILE A 138 2.72 -13.81 -8.83
CA ILE A 138 1.97 -12.56 -8.98
C ILE A 138 0.45 -12.76 -8.94
N ASP A 139 -0.04 -13.92 -9.35
CA ASP A 139 -1.45 -14.27 -9.33
C ASP A 139 -2.00 -14.31 -7.89
N SER A 140 -1.17 -14.66 -6.90
CA SER A 140 -1.53 -14.58 -5.48
C SER A 140 -1.79 -13.13 -5.04
N LEU A 141 -0.98 -12.18 -5.51
CA LEU A 141 -1.18 -10.76 -5.25
C LEU A 141 -2.46 -10.24 -5.94
N GLN A 142 -2.70 -10.63 -7.19
CA GLN A 142 -3.92 -10.26 -7.91
C GLN A 142 -5.17 -10.77 -7.19
N THR A 143 -5.16 -12.02 -6.74
CA THR A 143 -6.26 -12.62 -5.99
C THR A 143 -6.48 -11.88 -4.66
N ALA A 144 -5.44 -11.67 -3.87
CA ALA A 144 -5.53 -10.98 -2.60
C ALA A 144 -6.05 -9.54 -2.73
N THR A 145 -5.63 -8.81 -3.77
CA THR A 145 -6.12 -7.46 -4.05
C THR A 145 -7.59 -7.45 -4.45
N ALA A 146 -8.00 -8.36 -5.32
CA ALA A 146 -9.40 -8.50 -5.74
C ALA A 146 -10.32 -8.84 -4.56
N GLU A 147 -9.90 -9.75 -3.67
CA GLU A 147 -10.63 -10.10 -2.46
C GLU A 147 -10.75 -8.90 -1.49
N LYS A 148 -9.66 -8.15 -1.28
CA LYS A 148 -9.69 -6.95 -0.43
C LYS A 148 -10.65 -5.90 -0.97
N ILE A 149 -10.62 -5.63 -2.27
CA ILE A 149 -11.55 -4.69 -2.91
C ILE A 149 -12.99 -5.18 -2.74
N LYS A 150 -13.27 -6.45 -3.01
CA LYS A 150 -14.59 -7.05 -2.87
C LYS A 150 -15.12 -6.95 -1.43
N ASN A 151 -14.29 -7.27 -0.44
CA ASN A 151 -14.66 -7.27 0.97
C ASN A 151 -14.86 -5.86 1.55
N ASN A 152 -14.29 -4.83 0.91
CA ASN A 152 -14.48 -3.43 1.27
C ASN A 152 -15.57 -2.72 0.45
N GLY A 153 -16.56 -3.46 -0.04
CA GLY A 153 -17.73 -2.92 -0.75
C GLY A 153 -17.60 -2.92 -2.27
N GLY A 154 -16.51 -3.50 -2.79
CA GLY A 154 -16.32 -3.68 -4.23
C GLY A 154 -16.10 -2.38 -5.00
N LEU A 155 -16.15 -2.46 -6.31
CA LEU A 155 -15.94 -1.32 -7.22
C LEU A 155 -17.01 -0.23 -7.07
N GLU A 156 -18.23 -0.60 -6.66
CA GLU A 156 -19.31 0.36 -6.44
C GLU A 156 -19.02 1.28 -5.25
N SER A 157 -18.48 0.75 -4.14
CA SER A 157 -18.06 1.56 -3.00
C SER A 157 -16.95 2.53 -3.38
N ILE A 158 -15.95 2.06 -4.14
CA ILE A 158 -14.86 2.89 -4.66
C ILE A 158 -15.42 4.02 -5.54
N ALA A 159 -16.30 3.68 -6.49
CA ALA A 159 -16.92 4.67 -7.38
C ALA A 159 -17.73 5.72 -6.61
N ASN A 160 -18.46 5.31 -5.59
CA ASN A 160 -19.25 6.22 -4.75
C ASN A 160 -18.38 7.12 -3.87
N GLU A 161 -17.31 6.61 -3.27
CA GLU A 161 -16.34 7.42 -2.53
C GLU A 161 -15.61 8.42 -3.45
N THR A 162 -15.19 7.98 -4.63
CA THR A 162 -14.57 8.85 -5.63
C THR A 162 -15.50 10.00 -6.03
N LYS A 163 -16.79 9.70 -6.31
CA LYS A 163 -17.80 10.73 -6.61
C LYS A 163 -17.95 11.72 -5.45
N ARG A 164 -18.04 11.23 -4.21
CA ARG A 164 -18.13 12.09 -3.02
C ARG A 164 -16.92 12.99 -2.85
N THR A 165 -15.71 12.48 -3.10
CA THR A 165 -14.47 13.25 -3.02
C THR A 165 -14.44 14.35 -4.08
N ILE A 166 -14.79 14.03 -5.33
CA ILE A 166 -14.88 15.01 -6.42
C ILE A 166 -15.89 16.11 -6.09
N ILE A 167 -17.10 15.74 -5.65
CA ILE A 167 -18.13 16.70 -5.26
C ILE A 167 -17.64 17.60 -4.12
N ARG A 168 -16.98 17.02 -3.11
CA ARG A 168 -16.40 17.78 -2.00
C ARG A 168 -15.33 18.77 -2.48
N GLU A 169 -14.43 18.36 -3.36
CA GLU A 169 -13.39 19.23 -3.91
C GLU A 169 -13.97 20.39 -4.72
N ILE A 170 -14.97 20.12 -5.54
CA ILE A 170 -15.69 21.17 -6.30
C ILE A 170 -16.32 22.17 -5.32
N LEU A 171 -17.09 21.70 -4.34
CA LEU A 171 -17.81 22.56 -3.41
C LEU A 171 -16.90 23.35 -2.46
N THR A 172 -15.77 22.75 -2.03
CA THR A 172 -14.91 23.39 -1.02
C THR A 172 -13.76 24.19 -1.57
N LYS A 173 -13.34 23.92 -2.81
CA LYS A 173 -12.18 24.57 -3.42
C LYS A 173 -12.52 25.37 -4.68
N GLN A 174 -13.16 24.74 -5.67
CA GLN A 174 -13.42 25.40 -6.95
C GLN A 174 -14.53 26.44 -6.84
N LEU A 175 -15.68 26.06 -6.31
CA LEU A 175 -16.84 26.95 -6.23
C LEU A 175 -16.56 28.27 -5.47
N PRO A 176 -15.86 28.29 -4.32
CA PRO A 176 -15.48 29.55 -3.67
C PRO A 176 -14.60 30.46 -4.54
N VAL A 177 -13.63 29.87 -5.25
CA VAL A 177 -12.72 30.61 -6.14
C VAL A 177 -13.50 31.21 -7.32
N ASP A 178 -14.40 30.44 -7.93
CA ASP A 178 -15.22 30.90 -9.04
C ASP A 178 -16.17 32.02 -8.61
N ILE A 179 -16.77 31.92 -7.42
CA ILE A 179 -17.63 32.96 -6.84
C ILE A 179 -16.82 34.26 -6.59
N ASP A 180 -15.62 34.15 -6.02
CA ASP A 180 -14.78 35.33 -5.76
C ASP A 180 -14.31 35.99 -7.05
N THR A 181 -13.95 35.19 -8.07
CA THR A 181 -13.57 35.68 -9.39
C THR A 181 -14.73 36.40 -10.07
N THR A 182 -15.93 35.83 -9.99
CA THR A 182 -17.14 36.46 -10.56
C THR A 182 -17.46 37.78 -9.90
N LYS A 183 -17.38 37.86 -8.56
CA LYS A 183 -17.60 39.11 -7.81
C LYS A 183 -16.56 40.21 -8.14
N GLN A 184 -15.30 39.80 -8.39
CA GLN A 184 -14.27 40.74 -8.83
C GLN A 184 -14.57 41.29 -10.21
N LEU A 185 -14.97 40.46 -11.15
CA LEU A 185 -15.38 40.90 -12.49
C LEU A 185 -16.62 41.79 -12.51
N GLU A 186 -17.59 41.54 -11.63
CA GLU A 186 -18.78 42.39 -11.47
C GLU A 186 -18.43 43.76 -10.85
N ALA A 187 -17.39 43.84 -10.07
CA ALA A 187 -16.94 45.10 -9.45
C ALA A 187 -16.09 45.99 -10.39
N GLU A 188 -15.57 45.40 -11.49
CA GLU A 188 -14.77 46.11 -12.50
C GLU A 188 -15.64 46.70 -13.66
N VAL A 189 -16.92 46.39 -13.69
CA VAL A 189 -17.91 46.90 -14.66
C VAL A 189 -18.72 48.05 -14.05
#